data_41cfe733d747f89db5e436e225b053b3
#
_entry.id   41cfe733d747f89db5e436e225b053b3
#
_cell.length_a   1.000
_cell.length_b   1.000
_cell.length_c   1.000
_cell.angle_alpha   90.00
_cell.angle_beta   90.00
_cell.angle_gamma   90.00
#
_symmetry.space_group_name_H-M   'P 1'
#
loop_
_entity.id
_entity.type
_entity.pdbx_description
1 polymer ?
#
loop_
_entity_poly.entity_id
_entity_poly.type
_entity_poly.pdbx_seq_one_letter_code
_entity_poly.pdbx_strand_id
1 'polypeptide(L)'
;ADLAEQKLDWFEPFEQTLEWEAPFARWFGGGKLNVSYNCVDRHVEGGDGQKVAYHWIGEPGDTRTLTFDDLHREVQKTANALRALGVDTGDRVAIYMPMIPELPIAMLACARIGAPHTVVFGGFSADALASRIDDAQAKLVITADGGWRRGKAVDLKAAADEAVERTTTVEKVLVVERVGEAAPATMVEGRDVWWHDIVEAQAADCPPVPLDSEHMLYLLYTSGTTAKPKGIMHTTAGYLLGASYTHEMVFDIKDDDVYWCAADIGWVTGHSYIVYGPLANATTGVLYEGSPDTPSWERWWEIVEEYGVTVLYTAPTAIRAFMKQGEALPAEHDLSSLRLLGSVGEPINPEAWSWYQQHIGGGTAPIVDTWWQTETGHI
;
A
#
# COMPACT_ATOMS: atom_id res chain seq x y z
N ALA A 1 -16.16 20.38 4.53
CA ALA A 1 -16.51 20.11 5.93
C ALA A 1 -17.35 18.84 6.03
N ASP A 2 -18.57 18.85 5.50
CA ASP A 2 -19.55 17.77 5.68
C ASP A 2 -19.00 16.35 5.35
N LEU A 3 -18.22 16.22 4.28
CA LEU A 3 -17.59 14.96 3.91
C LEU A 3 -16.54 14.52 4.94
N ALA A 4 -15.76 15.44 5.49
CA ALA A 4 -14.75 15.13 6.48
C ALA A 4 -15.36 14.70 7.81
N GLU A 5 -16.52 15.27 8.18
CA GLU A 5 -17.29 14.86 9.37
C GLU A 5 -17.99 13.52 9.18
N GLN A 6 -18.40 13.16 7.94
CA GLN A 6 -19.09 11.91 7.64
C GLN A 6 -18.16 10.74 7.40
N LYS A 7 -16.98 10.99 6.83
CA LYS A 7 -16.07 9.95 6.34
C LYS A 7 -14.91 9.64 7.28
N LEU A 8 -14.54 10.58 8.15
CA LEU A 8 -13.41 10.44 9.05
C LEU A 8 -13.85 10.51 10.51
N ASP A 9 -13.28 9.64 11.32
CA ASP A 9 -13.42 9.70 12.77
C ASP A 9 -12.31 10.55 13.36
N TRP A 10 -12.73 11.57 14.11
CA TRP A 10 -11.86 12.58 14.71
C TRP A 10 -11.76 12.36 16.21
N PHE A 11 -10.54 12.35 16.75
CA PHE A 11 -10.32 12.41 18.20
C PHE A 11 -10.61 13.80 18.76
N GLU A 12 -10.23 14.84 18.01
CA GLU A 12 -10.61 16.23 18.27
C GLU A 12 -11.17 16.81 16.96
N PRO A 13 -12.42 17.33 16.95
CA PRO A 13 -13.01 17.93 15.76
C PRO A 13 -12.22 19.14 15.29
N PHE A 14 -12.17 19.35 13.97
CA PHE A 14 -11.53 20.55 13.40
C PHE A 14 -12.40 21.78 13.63
N GLU A 15 -11.73 22.92 13.81
CA GLU A 15 -12.39 24.24 14.00
C GLU A 15 -12.54 24.99 12.67
N GLN A 16 -11.61 24.78 11.73
CA GLN A 16 -11.56 25.46 10.44
C GLN A 16 -11.31 24.49 9.31
N THR A 17 -12.19 24.50 8.29
CA THR A 17 -12.06 23.59 7.14
C THR A 17 -10.85 23.90 6.27
N LEU A 18 -10.61 25.18 5.98
CA LEU A 18 -9.51 25.64 5.13
C LEU A 18 -9.01 27.00 5.61
N GLU A 19 -7.73 27.08 5.85
CA GLU A 19 -6.97 28.32 5.99
C GLU A 19 -6.13 28.50 4.72
N TRP A 20 -6.37 29.60 3.99
CA TRP A 20 -5.68 29.85 2.75
C TRP A 20 -4.83 31.11 2.84
N GLU A 21 -3.52 30.92 2.87
CA GLU A 21 -2.52 31.98 2.78
C GLU A 21 -1.60 31.69 1.57
N ALA A 22 -1.96 32.25 0.42
CA ALA A 22 -1.33 31.89 -0.84
C ALA A 22 0.22 32.00 -0.79
N PRO A 23 0.98 30.97 -1.24
CA PRO A 23 0.53 29.78 -1.95
C PRO A 23 0.20 28.58 -1.03
N PHE A 24 0.10 28.77 0.27
CA PHE A 24 -0.05 27.71 1.26
C PHE A 24 -1.53 27.52 1.65
N ALA A 25 -1.89 26.27 1.88
CA ALA A 25 -3.19 25.87 2.41
C ALA A 25 -2.98 24.96 3.62
N ARG A 26 -3.86 25.12 4.63
CA ARG A 26 -3.98 24.19 5.76
C ARG A 26 -5.41 23.70 5.81
N TRP A 27 -5.59 22.40 5.85
CA TRP A 27 -6.90 21.77 5.88
C TRP A 27 -7.25 21.25 7.26
N PHE A 28 -8.49 21.46 7.68
CA PHE A 28 -9.06 20.93 8.91
C PHE A 28 -8.29 21.35 10.17
N GLY A 29 -7.93 22.65 10.24
CA GLY A 29 -7.15 23.22 11.34
C GLY A 29 -7.79 22.97 12.72
N GLY A 30 -6.99 22.60 13.71
CA GLY A 30 -7.40 22.19 15.06
C GLY A 30 -7.87 20.74 15.18
N GLY A 31 -8.17 20.08 14.05
CA GLY A 31 -8.61 18.70 14.07
C GLY A 31 -7.47 17.71 14.36
N LYS A 32 -7.79 16.65 15.12
CA LYS A 32 -6.85 15.54 15.36
C LYS A 32 -7.51 14.21 15.01
N LEU A 33 -6.79 13.39 14.28
CA LEU A 33 -7.19 12.05 13.88
C LEU A 33 -5.99 11.12 13.84
N ASN A 34 -6.23 9.84 13.55
CA ASN A 34 -5.19 8.89 13.21
C ASN A 34 -5.61 8.08 11.98
N VAL A 35 -4.71 7.98 11.00
CA VAL A 35 -5.00 7.27 9.74
C VAL A 35 -5.16 5.77 9.97
N SER A 36 -4.32 5.16 10.82
CA SER A 36 -4.44 3.74 11.16
C SER A 36 -5.78 3.43 11.85
N TYR A 37 -6.22 4.30 12.78
CA TYR A 37 -7.53 4.18 13.43
C TYR A 37 -8.66 4.18 12.38
N ASN A 38 -8.64 5.14 11.47
CA ASN A 38 -9.65 5.27 10.43
C ASN A 38 -9.65 4.12 9.41
N CYS A 39 -8.51 3.45 9.22
CA CYS A 39 -8.39 2.32 8.32
C CYS A 39 -8.68 0.96 8.97
N VAL A 40 -8.55 0.84 10.29
CA VAL A 40 -8.58 -0.47 10.96
C VAL A 40 -9.46 -0.46 12.20
N ASP A 41 -9.09 0.31 13.24
CA ASP A 41 -9.71 0.23 14.57
C ASP A 41 -11.22 0.48 14.54
N ARG A 42 -11.67 1.54 13.86
CA ARG A 42 -13.09 1.90 13.80
C ARG A 42 -13.96 0.80 13.19
N HIS A 43 -13.40 0.00 12.26
CA HIS A 43 -14.13 -1.11 11.66
C HIS A 43 -14.26 -2.28 12.64
N VAL A 44 -13.20 -2.58 13.39
CA VAL A 44 -13.22 -3.58 14.48
C VAL A 44 -14.21 -3.16 15.56
N GLU A 45 -14.15 -1.90 16.01
CA GLU A 45 -15.08 -1.32 17.00
C GLU A 45 -16.53 -1.28 16.46
N GLY A 46 -16.69 -1.08 15.15
CA GLY A 46 -17.99 -1.11 14.43
C GLY A 46 -18.60 -2.49 14.26
N GLY A 47 -17.85 -3.56 14.54
CA GLY A 47 -18.32 -4.95 14.44
C GLY A 47 -17.85 -5.70 13.19
N ASP A 48 -17.05 -5.08 12.31
CA ASP A 48 -16.53 -5.66 11.08
C ASP A 48 -15.20 -6.41 11.28
N GLY A 49 -14.81 -6.69 12.51
CA GLY A 49 -13.53 -7.34 12.82
C GLY A 49 -13.29 -8.65 12.07
N GLN A 50 -14.35 -9.43 11.82
CA GLN A 50 -14.26 -10.70 11.07
C GLN A 50 -14.33 -10.54 9.54
N LYS A 51 -14.62 -9.33 9.03
CA LYS A 51 -14.56 -9.05 7.60
C LYS A 51 -13.12 -9.19 7.11
N VAL A 52 -12.95 -9.76 5.92
CA VAL A 52 -11.62 -9.89 5.32
C VAL A 52 -11.11 -8.53 4.89
N ALA A 53 -9.94 -8.14 5.38
CA ALA A 53 -9.22 -6.97 4.92
C ALA A 53 -8.40 -7.28 3.66
N TYR A 54 -7.67 -8.41 3.68
CA TYR A 54 -6.86 -8.84 2.54
C TYR A 54 -6.91 -10.35 2.30
N HIS A 55 -7.07 -10.72 1.03
CA HIS A 55 -6.59 -11.98 0.48
C HIS A 55 -5.20 -11.73 -0.12
N TRP A 56 -4.18 -12.35 0.45
CA TRP A 56 -2.84 -12.28 -0.09
C TRP A 56 -2.44 -13.58 -0.78
N ILE A 57 -1.82 -13.43 -1.96
CA ILE A 57 -1.32 -14.51 -2.78
C ILE A 57 0.14 -14.25 -3.10
N GLY A 58 1.03 -15.18 -2.73
CA GLY A 58 2.43 -15.18 -3.13
C GLY A 58 2.64 -15.76 -4.53
N GLU A 59 3.71 -15.33 -5.21
CA GLU A 59 4.04 -15.86 -6.53
C GLU A 59 4.25 -17.39 -6.54
N PRO A 60 4.86 -18.02 -5.49
CA PRO A 60 4.97 -19.47 -5.40
C PRO A 60 3.64 -20.22 -5.19
N GLY A 61 2.56 -19.49 -4.88
CA GLY A 61 1.23 -20.07 -4.66
C GLY A 61 0.83 -20.19 -3.19
N ASP A 62 1.65 -19.72 -2.27
CA ASP A 62 1.28 -19.58 -0.86
C ASP A 62 0.25 -18.46 -0.69
N THR A 63 -0.65 -18.62 0.28
CA THR A 63 -1.76 -17.68 0.50
C THR A 63 -1.95 -17.37 1.98
N ARG A 64 -2.46 -16.17 2.26
CA ARG A 64 -2.92 -15.75 3.60
C ARG A 64 -4.19 -14.95 3.46
N THR A 65 -5.13 -15.15 4.37
CA THR A 65 -6.30 -14.30 4.53
C THR A 65 -6.18 -13.57 5.86
N LEU A 66 -6.28 -12.25 5.82
CA LEU A 66 -6.27 -11.40 7.00
C LEU A 66 -7.63 -10.74 7.17
N THR A 67 -8.23 -10.91 8.33
CA THR A 67 -9.40 -10.16 8.76
C THR A 67 -8.99 -8.77 9.29
N PHE A 68 -9.97 -7.87 9.52
CA PHE A 68 -9.68 -6.60 10.18
C PHE A 68 -9.19 -6.82 11.62
N ASP A 69 -9.65 -7.86 12.34
CA ASP A 69 -9.12 -8.24 13.65
C ASP A 69 -7.65 -8.67 13.58
N ASP A 70 -7.29 -9.46 12.55
CA ASP A 70 -5.91 -9.86 12.35
C ASP A 70 -5.03 -8.65 12.03
N LEU A 71 -5.48 -7.81 11.11
CA LEU A 71 -4.76 -6.60 10.73
C LEU A 71 -4.58 -5.65 11.93
N HIS A 72 -5.63 -5.45 12.72
CA HIS A 72 -5.59 -4.65 13.93
C HIS A 72 -4.55 -5.16 14.92
N ARG A 73 -4.55 -6.46 15.19
CA ARG A 73 -3.57 -7.11 16.08
C ARG A 73 -2.15 -6.93 15.59
N GLU A 74 -1.89 -7.22 14.32
CA GLU A 74 -0.53 -7.16 13.75
C GLU A 74 -0.01 -5.72 13.65
N VAL A 75 -0.87 -4.76 13.32
CA VAL A 75 -0.53 -3.33 13.29
C VAL A 75 -0.13 -2.83 14.68
N GLN A 76 -0.86 -3.21 15.74
CA GLN A 76 -0.53 -2.81 17.11
C GLN A 76 0.80 -3.40 17.59
N LYS A 77 1.02 -4.70 17.33
CA LYS A 77 2.29 -5.37 17.65
C LYS A 77 3.47 -4.70 16.92
N THR A 78 3.30 -4.46 15.62
CA THR A 78 4.34 -3.82 14.81
C THR A 78 4.61 -2.39 15.30
N ALA A 79 3.59 -1.62 15.65
CA ALA A 79 3.73 -0.27 16.21
C ALA A 79 4.53 -0.28 17.53
N ASN A 80 4.26 -1.26 18.40
CA ASN A 80 5.04 -1.44 19.63
C ASN A 80 6.48 -1.88 19.32
N ALA A 81 6.71 -2.73 18.32
CA ALA A 81 8.05 -3.12 17.90
C ALA A 81 8.85 -1.91 17.36
N LEU A 82 8.21 -1.04 16.55
CA LEU A 82 8.84 0.19 16.07
C LEU A 82 9.28 1.09 17.24
N ARG A 83 8.41 1.27 18.24
CA ARG A 83 8.76 2.02 19.47
C ARG A 83 9.92 1.38 20.25
N ALA A 84 9.91 0.03 20.36
CA ALA A 84 11.01 -0.70 21.01
C ALA A 84 12.33 -0.55 20.25
N LEU A 85 12.30 -0.32 18.95
CA LEU A 85 13.45 -0.01 18.09
C LEU A 85 13.83 1.47 18.09
N GLY A 86 13.16 2.29 18.91
CA GLY A 86 13.48 3.70 19.12
C GLY A 86 12.78 4.66 18.14
N VAL A 87 11.75 4.23 17.43
CA VAL A 87 10.97 5.11 16.55
C VAL A 87 9.92 5.86 17.35
N ASP A 88 9.98 7.19 17.32
CA ASP A 88 9.02 8.09 17.94
C ASP A 88 8.18 8.84 16.90
N THR A 89 7.14 9.55 17.37
CA THR A 89 6.32 10.43 16.54
C THR A 89 7.19 11.46 15.81
N GLY A 90 7.06 11.53 14.47
CA GLY A 90 7.85 12.40 13.60
C GLY A 90 9.14 11.78 13.08
N ASP A 91 9.63 10.68 13.65
CA ASP A 91 10.76 9.93 13.05
C ASP A 91 10.33 9.27 11.74
N ARG A 92 11.17 9.35 10.70
CA ARG A 92 10.85 8.75 9.39
C ARG A 92 11.36 7.33 9.30
N VAL A 93 10.54 6.49 8.65
CA VAL A 93 10.82 5.08 8.41
C VAL A 93 10.84 4.81 6.91
N ALA A 94 11.91 4.22 6.39
CA ALA A 94 11.95 3.74 5.01
C ALA A 94 11.50 2.28 4.94
N ILE A 95 10.66 1.95 3.96
CA ILE A 95 10.12 0.61 3.76
C ILE A 95 10.51 0.13 2.37
N TYR A 96 11.27 -0.94 2.30
CA TYR A 96 11.77 -1.55 1.06
C TYR A 96 11.45 -3.04 1.07
N MET A 97 10.23 -3.39 0.67
CA MET A 97 9.68 -4.75 0.79
C MET A 97 8.97 -5.19 -0.49
N PRO A 98 8.82 -6.52 -0.70
CA PRO A 98 7.93 -7.03 -1.72
C PRO A 98 6.46 -6.86 -1.31
N MET A 99 5.53 -7.24 -2.21
CA MET A 99 4.08 -7.14 -2.00
C MET A 99 3.57 -8.24 -1.05
N ILE A 100 3.99 -8.19 0.21
CA ILE A 100 3.59 -9.11 1.29
C ILE A 100 2.75 -8.39 2.34
N PRO A 101 1.96 -9.11 3.16
CA PRO A 101 1.08 -8.49 4.17
C PRO A 101 1.80 -7.58 5.17
N GLU A 102 3.05 -7.86 5.46
CA GLU A 102 3.88 -7.05 6.36
C GLU A 102 4.11 -5.63 5.82
N LEU A 103 3.99 -5.41 4.52
CA LEU A 103 4.15 -4.07 3.92
C LEU A 103 3.01 -3.11 4.32
N PRO A 104 1.71 -3.37 4.07
CA PRO A 104 0.63 -2.51 4.58
C PRO A 104 0.56 -2.49 6.11
N ILE A 105 0.91 -3.57 6.80
CA ILE A 105 1.00 -3.60 8.28
C ILE A 105 2.05 -2.59 8.76
N ALA A 106 3.24 -2.55 8.16
CA ALA A 106 4.30 -1.60 8.50
C ALA A 106 3.87 -0.14 8.25
N MET A 107 3.20 0.15 7.12
CA MET A 107 2.67 1.48 6.81
C MET A 107 1.66 1.95 7.85
N LEU A 108 0.71 1.08 8.21
CA LEU A 108 -0.32 1.37 9.21
C LEU A 108 0.26 1.49 10.62
N ALA A 109 1.27 0.69 10.97
CA ALA A 109 1.98 0.80 12.23
C ALA A 109 2.73 2.13 12.36
N CYS A 110 3.39 2.58 11.30
CA CYS A 110 4.00 3.91 11.22
C CYS A 110 2.94 5.02 11.39
N ALA A 111 1.83 4.94 10.66
CA ALA A 111 0.73 5.91 10.77
C ALA A 111 0.14 5.93 12.19
N ARG A 112 0.05 4.76 12.85
CA ARG A 112 -0.49 4.62 14.21
C ARG A 112 0.27 5.42 15.24
N ILE A 113 1.60 5.41 15.17
CA ILE A 113 2.48 6.13 16.12
C ILE A 113 2.88 7.53 15.64
N GLY A 114 2.42 7.94 14.45
CA GLY A 114 2.76 9.23 13.86
C GLY A 114 4.20 9.30 13.33
N ALA A 115 4.76 8.18 12.90
CA ALA A 115 6.06 8.11 12.22
C ALA A 115 5.84 8.19 10.70
N PRO A 116 6.21 9.28 10.02
CA PRO A 116 6.08 9.37 8.58
C PRO A 116 6.90 8.28 7.88
N HIS A 117 6.32 7.62 6.88
CA HIS A 117 7.03 6.56 6.16
C HIS A 117 7.30 6.94 4.71
N THR A 118 8.28 6.25 4.10
CA THR A 118 8.54 6.31 2.67
C THR A 118 8.69 4.89 2.14
N VAL A 119 7.77 4.46 1.28
CA VAL A 119 7.86 3.16 0.62
C VAL A 119 8.68 3.30 -0.64
N VAL A 120 9.68 2.44 -0.78
CA VAL A 120 10.55 2.40 -1.94
C VAL A 120 10.27 1.10 -2.70
N PHE A 121 10.01 1.21 -4.00
CA PHE A 121 9.74 0.06 -4.85
C PHE A 121 10.87 -0.97 -4.78
N GLY A 122 10.54 -2.22 -4.49
CA GLY A 122 11.51 -3.32 -4.30
C GLY A 122 12.38 -3.64 -5.54
N GLY A 123 12.04 -3.08 -6.71
CA GLY A 123 12.85 -3.20 -7.91
C GLY A 123 13.88 -2.08 -8.10
N PHE A 124 13.98 -1.11 -7.18
CA PHE A 124 14.99 -0.07 -7.26
C PHE A 124 16.36 -0.54 -6.77
N SER A 125 17.42 0.10 -7.29
CA SER A 125 18.80 -0.17 -6.88
C SER A 125 19.09 0.36 -5.47
N ALA A 126 20.19 -0.15 -4.88
CA ALA A 126 20.70 0.34 -3.60
C ALA A 126 20.98 1.86 -3.62
N ASP A 127 21.50 2.41 -4.72
CA ASP A 127 21.72 3.86 -4.87
C ASP A 127 20.40 4.65 -4.80
N ALA A 128 19.36 4.13 -5.44
CA ALA A 128 18.04 4.78 -5.42
C ALA A 128 17.40 4.70 -4.04
N LEU A 129 17.60 3.62 -3.31
CA LEU A 129 17.16 3.45 -1.92
C LEU A 129 17.93 4.39 -0.99
N ALA A 130 19.28 4.40 -1.06
CA ALA A 130 20.13 5.27 -0.25
C ALA A 130 19.78 6.74 -0.39
N SER A 131 19.57 7.20 -1.63
CA SER A 131 19.18 8.59 -1.90
C SER A 131 17.87 9.00 -1.23
N ARG A 132 16.90 8.07 -1.14
CA ARG A 132 15.61 8.32 -0.48
C ARG A 132 15.70 8.27 1.03
N ILE A 133 16.51 7.36 1.56
CA ILE A 133 16.81 7.28 2.99
C ILE A 133 17.45 8.60 3.46
N ASP A 134 18.46 9.08 2.74
CA ASP A 134 19.17 10.31 3.09
C ASP A 134 18.26 11.55 2.99
N ASP A 135 17.49 11.68 1.90
CA ASP A 135 16.60 12.83 1.72
C ASP A 135 15.46 12.83 2.76
N ALA A 136 14.87 11.65 3.04
CA ALA A 136 13.87 11.49 4.08
C ALA A 136 14.46 11.60 5.50
N GLN A 137 15.78 11.47 5.67
CA GLN A 137 16.44 11.33 6.98
C GLN A 137 15.82 10.17 7.77
N ALA A 138 15.66 9.01 7.13
CA ALA A 138 15.03 7.86 7.75
C ALA A 138 15.91 7.28 8.85
N LYS A 139 15.31 7.04 10.01
CA LYS A 139 15.96 6.49 11.21
C LYS A 139 15.99 4.96 11.24
N LEU A 140 14.99 4.35 10.61
CA LEU A 140 14.81 2.90 10.55
C LEU A 140 14.48 2.49 9.11
N VAL A 141 15.01 1.35 8.69
CA VAL A 141 14.64 0.68 7.45
C VAL A 141 13.88 -0.61 7.77
N ILE A 142 12.74 -0.82 7.13
CA ILE A 142 12.03 -2.11 7.14
C ILE A 142 12.22 -2.75 5.77
N THR A 143 12.71 -3.98 5.75
CA THR A 143 12.95 -4.73 4.50
C THR A 143 12.56 -6.21 4.68
N ALA A 144 12.73 -7.00 3.63
CA ALA A 144 12.67 -8.47 3.71
C ALA A 144 14.02 -9.06 3.33
N ASP A 145 14.24 -10.32 3.71
CA ASP A 145 15.39 -11.09 3.20
C ASP A 145 15.41 -11.11 1.68
N GLY A 146 14.23 -11.27 1.07
CA GLY A 146 14.03 -11.22 -0.37
C GLY A 146 12.55 -11.14 -0.74
N GLY A 147 12.27 -11.28 -2.04
CA GLY A 147 10.92 -11.38 -2.59
C GLY A 147 10.92 -12.29 -3.81
N TRP A 148 9.76 -12.83 -4.14
CA TRP A 148 9.62 -13.67 -5.33
C TRP A 148 9.25 -12.81 -6.55
N ARG A 149 10.00 -13.02 -7.64
CA ARG A 149 9.71 -12.35 -8.91
C ARG A 149 10.14 -13.19 -10.09
N ARG A 150 9.19 -13.53 -10.98
CA ARG A 150 9.41 -14.36 -12.17
C ARG A 150 10.10 -15.69 -11.87
N GLY A 151 9.57 -16.38 -10.85
CA GLY A 151 10.06 -17.69 -10.43
C GLY A 151 11.43 -17.68 -9.74
N LYS A 152 11.93 -16.51 -9.33
CA LYS A 152 13.23 -16.37 -8.67
C LYS A 152 13.12 -15.57 -7.39
N ALA A 153 13.90 -15.96 -6.39
CA ALA A 153 14.14 -15.12 -5.24
C ALA A 153 15.03 -13.93 -5.62
N VAL A 154 14.62 -12.72 -5.25
CA VAL A 154 15.39 -11.48 -5.40
C VAL A 154 15.88 -11.09 -4.02
N ASP A 155 17.16 -10.96 -3.84
CA ASP A 155 17.77 -10.55 -2.57
C ASP A 155 17.56 -9.05 -2.31
N LEU A 156 16.63 -8.72 -1.41
CA LEU A 156 16.34 -7.34 -1.02
C LEU A 156 17.23 -6.89 0.13
N LYS A 157 17.61 -7.82 1.03
CA LYS A 157 18.45 -7.49 2.19
C LYS A 157 19.83 -7.01 1.77
N ALA A 158 20.46 -7.64 0.78
CA ALA A 158 21.75 -7.19 0.27
C ALA A 158 21.68 -5.78 -0.32
N ALA A 159 20.63 -5.46 -1.07
CA ALA A 159 20.42 -4.11 -1.59
C ALA A 159 20.14 -3.09 -0.48
N ALA A 160 19.40 -3.47 0.56
CA ALA A 160 19.16 -2.64 1.73
C ALA A 160 20.45 -2.38 2.51
N ASP A 161 21.31 -3.39 2.70
CA ASP A 161 22.60 -3.25 3.37
C ASP A 161 23.52 -2.28 2.63
N GLU A 162 23.66 -2.48 1.33
CA GLU A 162 24.47 -1.56 0.49
C GLU A 162 23.95 -0.12 0.55
N ALA A 163 22.62 0.08 0.61
CA ALA A 163 22.03 1.40 0.75
C ALA A 163 22.31 2.00 2.15
N VAL A 164 22.13 1.22 3.21
CA VAL A 164 22.35 1.67 4.60
C VAL A 164 23.79 2.01 4.88
N GLU A 165 24.76 1.29 4.31
CA GLU A 165 26.20 1.60 4.43
C GLU A 165 26.58 2.99 3.89
N ARG A 166 25.76 3.54 2.99
CA ARG A 166 25.97 4.86 2.37
C ARG A 166 25.24 5.99 3.08
N THR A 167 24.46 5.68 4.10
CA THR A 167 23.65 6.64 4.87
C THR A 167 24.17 6.76 6.29
N THR A 168 23.80 7.84 6.99
CA THR A 168 24.25 8.08 8.37
C THR A 168 23.12 8.17 9.39
N THR A 169 21.87 8.09 8.95
CA THR A 169 20.69 8.30 9.80
C THR A 169 20.05 7.01 10.27
N VAL A 170 20.30 5.89 9.60
CA VAL A 170 19.70 4.60 9.91
C VAL A 170 20.37 3.99 11.13
N GLU A 171 19.59 3.76 12.17
CA GLU A 171 20.04 3.15 13.43
C GLU A 171 19.75 1.65 13.46
N LYS A 172 18.63 1.22 12.88
CA LYS A 172 18.14 -0.17 12.88
C LYS A 172 17.57 -0.59 11.52
N VAL A 173 17.66 -1.89 11.25
CA VAL A 173 17.03 -2.54 10.10
C VAL A 173 16.14 -3.67 10.61
N LEU A 174 14.84 -3.58 10.32
CA LEU A 174 13.86 -4.62 10.65
C LEU A 174 13.64 -5.50 9.41
N VAL A 175 13.85 -6.81 9.54
CA VAL A 175 13.91 -7.74 8.40
C VAL A 175 12.81 -8.79 8.49
N VAL A 176 11.98 -8.89 7.47
CA VAL A 176 10.97 -9.95 7.32
C VAL A 176 11.62 -11.15 6.62
N GLU A 177 11.40 -12.34 7.14
CA GLU A 177 11.79 -13.59 6.47
C GLU A 177 10.71 -13.97 5.46
N ARG A 178 11.00 -13.85 4.16
CA ARG A 178 10.07 -14.18 3.06
C ARG A 178 10.56 -15.33 2.19
N VAL A 179 11.82 -15.35 1.85
CA VAL A 179 12.38 -16.34 0.89
C VAL A 179 13.30 -17.36 1.56
N GLY A 180 13.75 -17.09 2.78
CA GLY A 180 14.54 -18.01 3.60
C GLY A 180 15.80 -18.49 2.87
N GLU A 181 15.98 -19.81 2.77
CA GLU A 181 17.16 -20.41 2.15
C GLU A 181 17.35 -20.08 0.66
N ALA A 182 16.32 -19.59 -0.04
CA ALA A 182 16.43 -19.22 -1.45
C ALA A 182 17.26 -17.94 -1.68
N ALA A 183 17.31 -17.03 -0.67
CA ALA A 183 18.23 -15.89 -0.61
C ALA A 183 18.59 -15.62 0.86
N PRO A 184 19.56 -16.35 1.44
CA PRO A 184 19.90 -16.28 2.86
C PRO A 184 20.38 -14.88 3.25
N ALA A 185 19.69 -14.22 4.16
CA ALA A 185 20.06 -12.88 4.63
C ALA A 185 21.23 -12.96 5.61
N THR A 186 22.19 -12.05 5.44
CA THR A 186 23.23 -11.79 6.44
C THR A 186 22.74 -10.73 7.42
N MET A 187 22.64 -11.07 8.70
CA MET A 187 22.21 -10.13 9.75
C MET A 187 23.42 -9.46 10.40
N VAL A 188 23.42 -8.14 10.47
CA VAL A 188 24.46 -7.35 11.13
C VAL A 188 24.12 -7.20 12.61
N GLU A 189 24.95 -7.73 13.48
CA GLU A 189 24.77 -7.69 14.93
C GLU A 189 24.64 -6.23 15.44
N GLY A 190 23.66 -6.01 16.31
CA GLY A 190 23.40 -4.69 16.91
C GLY A 190 22.63 -3.71 16.03
N ARG A 191 22.54 -3.96 14.69
CA ARG A 191 21.78 -3.14 13.75
C ARG A 191 20.49 -3.84 13.29
N ASP A 192 20.59 -5.11 12.91
CA ASP A 192 19.51 -5.86 12.26
C ASP A 192 18.72 -6.68 13.27
N VAL A 193 17.40 -6.71 13.08
CA VAL A 193 16.48 -7.49 13.91
C VAL A 193 15.49 -8.21 13.01
N TRP A 194 15.24 -9.49 13.28
CA TRP A 194 14.19 -10.22 12.60
C TRP A 194 12.81 -9.73 13.03
N TRP A 195 11.90 -9.58 12.07
CA TRP A 195 10.50 -9.18 12.30
C TRP A 195 9.80 -10.13 13.29
N HIS A 196 9.89 -11.44 13.04
CA HIS A 196 9.24 -12.42 13.88
C HIS A 196 9.77 -12.42 15.33
N ASP A 197 11.05 -12.15 15.58
CA ASP A 197 11.60 -12.11 16.93
C ASP A 197 11.07 -10.93 17.74
N ILE A 198 10.95 -9.77 17.13
CA ILE A 198 10.56 -8.56 17.87
C ILE A 198 9.05 -8.29 17.86
N VAL A 199 8.36 -8.55 16.74
CA VAL A 199 6.92 -8.25 16.62
C VAL A 199 6.08 -9.27 17.38
N GLU A 200 6.41 -10.57 17.30
CA GLU A 200 5.68 -11.60 18.03
C GLU A 200 5.76 -11.44 19.54
N ALA A 201 6.86 -10.88 20.04
CA ALA A 201 7.06 -10.61 21.45
C ALA A 201 6.25 -9.41 21.98
N GLN A 202 5.65 -8.58 21.11
CA GLN A 202 4.91 -7.40 21.52
C GLN A 202 3.47 -7.71 21.91
N ALA A 203 2.95 -6.91 22.86
CA ALA A 203 1.51 -6.88 23.14
C ALA A 203 0.73 -6.25 21.97
N ALA A 204 -0.46 -6.75 21.73
CA ALA A 204 -1.43 -6.16 20.79
C ALA A 204 -2.26 -5.08 21.51
N ASP A 205 -1.59 -4.16 22.14
CA ASP A 205 -2.17 -3.00 22.82
C ASP A 205 -1.24 -1.79 22.59
N CYS A 206 -1.59 -1.01 21.59
CA CYS A 206 -0.87 0.19 21.20
C CYS A 206 -1.90 1.25 20.76
N PRO A 207 -2.36 2.12 21.66
CA PRO A 207 -3.33 3.16 21.31
C PRO A 207 -2.83 4.06 20.17
N PRO A 208 -3.70 4.41 19.21
CA PRO A 208 -3.35 5.31 18.12
C PRO A 208 -3.08 6.72 18.64
N VAL A 209 -2.02 7.36 18.17
CA VAL A 209 -1.66 8.72 18.58
C VAL A 209 -2.59 9.72 17.87
N PRO A 210 -3.27 10.63 18.61
CA PRO A 210 -4.00 11.74 18.01
C PRO A 210 -3.03 12.71 17.32
N LEU A 211 -3.11 12.82 16.00
CA LEU A 211 -2.21 13.62 15.18
C LEU A 211 -2.95 14.81 14.58
N ASP A 212 -2.26 15.94 14.44
CA ASP A 212 -2.77 17.10 13.71
C ASP A 212 -3.21 16.71 12.29
N SER A 213 -4.25 17.34 11.79
CA SER A 213 -4.77 17.12 10.41
C SER A 213 -3.71 17.28 9.32
N GLU A 214 -2.73 18.14 9.56
CA GLU A 214 -1.61 18.41 8.66
C GLU A 214 -0.32 17.66 9.05
N HIS A 215 -0.40 16.74 10.02
CA HIS A 215 0.75 15.89 10.33
C HIS A 215 1.15 15.06 9.10
N MET A 216 2.45 15.00 8.81
CA MET A 216 2.98 14.25 7.66
C MET A 216 2.69 12.75 7.83
N LEU A 217 2.01 12.15 6.85
CA LEU A 217 1.72 10.73 6.80
C LEU A 217 2.83 9.97 6.10
N TYR A 218 3.20 10.41 4.91
CA TYR A 218 4.23 9.76 4.12
C TYR A 218 4.93 10.70 3.14
N LEU A 219 6.08 10.24 2.67
CA LEU A 219 6.88 10.80 1.59
C LEU A 219 6.91 9.82 0.43
N LEU A 220 6.65 10.29 -0.79
CA LEU A 220 6.79 9.45 -1.97
C LEU A 220 7.57 10.19 -3.06
N TYR A 221 8.56 9.50 -3.63
CA TYR A 221 9.50 10.12 -4.55
C TYR A 221 9.08 9.94 -6.01
N THR A 222 9.00 11.06 -6.72
CA THR A 222 8.83 11.09 -8.19
C THR A 222 10.14 11.30 -8.90
N SER A 223 10.22 10.91 -10.18
CA SER A 223 11.43 11.07 -10.99
C SER A 223 11.83 12.54 -11.22
N GLY A 224 10.93 13.48 -10.95
CA GLY A 224 11.14 14.92 -11.10
C GLY A 224 11.63 15.34 -12.50
N THR A 225 11.54 16.64 -12.78
CA THR A 225 12.10 17.24 -14.01
C THR A 225 13.59 17.52 -13.91
N THR A 226 14.19 17.34 -12.74
CA THR A 226 15.62 17.48 -12.43
C THR A 226 16.21 16.11 -12.12
N ALA A 227 17.53 15.96 -12.20
CA ALA A 227 18.22 14.68 -12.00
C ALA A 227 18.03 14.03 -10.61
N LYS A 228 17.50 14.78 -9.62
CA LYS A 228 17.22 14.27 -8.28
C LYS A 228 15.72 13.98 -8.11
N PRO A 229 15.35 12.84 -7.50
CA PRO A 229 13.97 12.56 -7.10
C PRO A 229 13.42 13.67 -6.18
N LYS A 230 12.12 13.97 -6.30
CA LYS A 230 11.44 14.93 -5.43
C LYS A 230 10.54 14.15 -4.48
N GLY A 231 10.73 14.36 -3.18
CA GLY A 231 9.85 13.82 -2.15
C GLY A 231 8.57 14.63 -2.05
N ILE A 232 7.46 14.04 -2.44
CA ILE A 232 6.13 14.61 -2.28
C ILE A 232 5.63 14.22 -0.89
N MET A 233 5.25 15.21 -0.09
CA MET A 233 4.71 15.02 1.26
C MET A 233 3.20 14.99 1.22
N HIS A 234 2.60 13.96 1.81
CA HIS A 234 1.17 13.90 2.07
C HIS A 234 0.88 13.94 3.56
N THR A 235 -0.11 14.73 3.93
CA THR A 235 -0.58 14.88 5.32
C THR A 235 -1.76 13.94 5.62
N THR A 236 -2.16 13.83 6.87
CA THR A 236 -3.11 12.81 7.32
C THR A 236 -4.54 13.01 6.79
N ALA A 237 -5.21 14.10 7.18
CA ALA A 237 -6.65 14.23 7.01
C ALA A 237 -7.08 14.44 5.55
N GLY A 238 -6.49 15.43 4.87
CA GLY A 238 -6.86 15.76 3.50
C GLY A 238 -6.61 14.63 2.53
N TYR A 239 -5.47 13.96 2.68
CA TYR A 239 -5.12 12.81 1.86
C TYR A 239 -6.08 11.63 2.10
N LEU A 240 -6.31 11.24 3.37
CA LEU A 240 -7.19 10.11 3.68
C LEU A 240 -8.62 10.35 3.21
N LEU A 241 -9.14 11.56 3.42
CA LEU A 241 -10.48 11.94 2.93
C LEU A 241 -10.58 11.78 1.42
N GLY A 242 -9.61 12.33 0.69
CA GLY A 242 -9.60 12.26 -0.77
C GLY A 242 -9.48 10.82 -1.28
N ALA A 243 -8.55 10.03 -0.74
CA ALA A 243 -8.36 8.63 -1.12
C ALA A 243 -9.60 7.77 -0.82
N SER A 244 -10.18 7.91 0.38
CA SER A 244 -11.40 7.18 0.78
C SER A 244 -12.60 7.57 -0.09
N TYR A 245 -12.84 8.87 -0.27
CA TYR A 245 -13.98 9.35 -1.04
C TYR A 245 -13.90 8.96 -2.51
N THR A 246 -12.74 9.15 -3.15
CA THR A 246 -12.58 8.80 -4.57
C THR A 246 -12.57 7.29 -4.79
N HIS A 247 -12.04 6.49 -3.87
CA HIS A 247 -12.16 5.03 -3.94
C HIS A 247 -13.63 4.59 -3.94
N GLU A 248 -14.44 5.09 -3.01
CA GLU A 248 -15.86 4.75 -2.95
C GLU A 248 -16.63 5.22 -4.18
N MET A 249 -16.45 6.49 -4.58
CA MET A 249 -17.26 7.11 -5.63
C MET A 249 -16.87 6.67 -7.04
N VAL A 250 -15.57 6.56 -7.32
CA VAL A 250 -15.07 6.23 -8.67
C VAL A 250 -15.30 4.76 -9.01
N PHE A 251 -15.09 3.89 -8.02
CA PHE A 251 -15.29 2.44 -8.20
C PHE A 251 -16.68 1.98 -7.76
N ASP A 252 -17.55 2.91 -7.33
CA ASP A 252 -18.92 2.60 -6.88
C ASP A 252 -18.93 1.43 -5.89
N ILE A 253 -18.06 1.49 -4.88
CA ILE A 253 -17.77 0.39 -3.96
C ILE A 253 -19.01 -0.01 -3.17
N LYS A 254 -19.23 -1.33 -3.06
CA LYS A 254 -20.30 -1.99 -2.30
C LYS A 254 -19.71 -2.78 -1.14
N ASP A 255 -20.52 -3.08 -0.15
CA ASP A 255 -20.10 -3.77 1.08
C ASP A 255 -19.53 -5.18 0.85
N ASP A 256 -19.99 -5.85 -0.21
CA ASP A 256 -19.60 -7.21 -0.59
C ASP A 256 -18.54 -7.26 -1.69
N ASP A 257 -18.01 -6.11 -2.12
CA ASP A 257 -16.97 -6.09 -3.15
C ASP A 257 -15.66 -6.73 -2.69
N VAL A 258 -15.06 -7.48 -3.60
CA VAL A 258 -13.66 -7.86 -3.56
C VAL A 258 -12.91 -7.03 -4.61
N TYR A 259 -12.11 -6.11 -4.11
CA TYR A 259 -11.42 -5.11 -4.91
C TYR A 259 -9.96 -5.49 -5.14
N TRP A 260 -9.52 -5.52 -6.37
CA TRP A 260 -8.13 -5.77 -6.70
C TRP A 260 -7.50 -4.62 -7.49
N CYS A 261 -6.66 -3.86 -6.84
CA CYS A 261 -5.73 -2.95 -7.49
C CYS A 261 -4.42 -3.69 -7.76
N ALA A 262 -4.20 -4.09 -8.99
CA ALA A 262 -3.01 -4.83 -9.42
C ALA A 262 -1.83 -3.87 -9.72
N ALA A 263 -1.50 -3.02 -8.77
CA ALA A 263 -0.37 -2.09 -8.75
C ALA A 263 0.61 -2.49 -7.65
N ASP A 264 1.74 -1.79 -7.58
CA ASP A 264 2.71 -1.96 -6.49
C ASP A 264 2.58 -0.82 -5.48
N ILE A 265 2.68 -1.15 -4.18
CA ILE A 265 2.57 -0.18 -3.09
C ILE A 265 3.74 0.84 -3.11
N GLY A 266 4.86 0.52 -3.74
CA GLY A 266 5.95 1.47 -3.97
C GLY A 266 5.58 2.68 -4.86
N TRP A 267 4.37 2.70 -5.43
CA TRP A 267 3.81 3.81 -6.19
C TRP A 267 2.61 4.42 -5.47
N VAL A 268 2.26 5.66 -5.83
CA VAL A 268 1.12 6.35 -5.22
C VAL A 268 -0.20 5.59 -5.41
N THR A 269 -0.37 4.87 -6.51
CA THR A 269 -1.55 4.04 -6.76
C THR A 269 -1.71 2.97 -5.68
N GLY A 270 -0.62 2.34 -5.27
CA GLY A 270 -0.67 1.35 -4.20
C GLY A 270 -0.97 1.98 -2.83
N HIS A 271 -0.38 3.14 -2.51
CA HIS A 271 -0.71 3.86 -1.28
C HIS A 271 -2.21 4.16 -1.19
N SER A 272 -2.76 4.80 -2.22
CA SER A 272 -4.13 5.33 -2.19
C SER A 272 -5.20 4.26 -2.45
N TYR A 273 -4.91 3.27 -3.31
CA TYR A 273 -5.92 2.32 -3.80
C TYR A 273 -5.60 0.84 -3.55
N ILE A 274 -4.53 0.54 -2.78
CA ILE A 274 -4.37 -0.78 -2.15
C ILE A 274 -4.51 -0.65 -0.64
N VAL A 275 -3.92 0.40 -0.04
CA VAL A 275 -3.86 0.54 1.42
C VAL A 275 -4.94 1.50 1.94
N TYR A 276 -4.74 2.80 1.79
CA TYR A 276 -5.50 3.78 2.56
C TYR A 276 -6.97 3.91 2.16
N GLY A 277 -7.28 4.05 0.88
CA GLY A 277 -8.66 4.18 0.39
C GLY A 277 -9.52 2.95 0.66
N PRO A 278 -9.10 1.75 0.21
CA PRO A 278 -9.84 0.52 0.47
C PRO A 278 -10.05 0.21 1.95
N LEU A 279 -9.00 0.32 2.76
CA LEU A 279 -9.11 0.04 4.20
C LEU A 279 -9.99 1.07 4.92
N ALA A 280 -9.91 2.35 4.56
CA ALA A 280 -10.79 3.37 5.13
C ALA A 280 -12.28 3.11 4.83
N ASN A 281 -12.58 2.39 3.75
CA ASN A 281 -13.94 2.00 3.37
C ASN A 281 -14.30 0.55 3.76
N ALA A 282 -13.52 -0.10 4.61
CA ALA A 282 -13.69 -1.50 5.00
C ALA A 282 -13.85 -2.46 3.79
N THR A 283 -13.17 -2.19 2.68
CA THR A 283 -13.27 -2.99 1.46
C THR A 283 -12.31 -4.16 1.52
N THR A 284 -12.76 -5.37 1.17
CA THR A 284 -11.90 -6.54 1.02
C THR A 284 -10.98 -6.34 -0.18
N GLY A 285 -9.67 -6.38 0.05
CA GLY A 285 -8.64 -6.21 -0.98
C GLY A 285 -7.94 -7.50 -1.37
N VAL A 286 -7.46 -7.58 -2.60
CA VAL A 286 -6.50 -8.60 -3.04
C VAL A 286 -5.12 -8.00 -3.10
N LEU A 287 -4.16 -8.66 -2.48
CA LEU A 287 -2.74 -8.31 -2.50
C LEU A 287 -1.96 -9.44 -3.15
N TYR A 288 -1.32 -9.18 -4.28
CA TYR A 288 -0.59 -10.19 -5.04
C TYR A 288 0.91 -9.86 -5.09
N GLU A 289 1.75 -10.79 -4.59
CA GLU A 289 3.19 -10.77 -4.81
C GLU A 289 3.50 -11.58 -6.05
N GLY A 290 3.77 -10.92 -7.16
CA GLY A 290 4.10 -11.60 -8.41
C GLY A 290 3.99 -10.70 -9.63
N SER A 291 4.35 -11.26 -10.76
CA SER A 291 4.21 -10.59 -12.07
C SER A 291 3.08 -11.23 -12.88
N PRO A 292 2.49 -10.52 -13.88
CA PRO A 292 1.38 -11.03 -14.67
C PRO A 292 1.69 -12.30 -15.46
N ASP A 293 2.97 -12.55 -15.73
CA ASP A 293 3.48 -13.64 -16.58
C ASP A 293 3.99 -14.85 -15.78
N THR A 294 3.81 -14.87 -14.46
CA THR A 294 4.41 -15.93 -13.61
C THR A 294 3.41 -16.36 -12.51
N PRO A 295 3.25 -17.67 -12.25
CA PRO A 295 3.87 -18.82 -12.95
C PRO A 295 3.35 -19.02 -14.37
N SER A 296 2.20 -18.48 -14.71
CA SER A 296 1.58 -18.50 -16.03
C SER A 296 0.82 -17.19 -16.31
N TRP A 297 0.46 -16.94 -17.57
CA TRP A 297 -0.40 -15.81 -17.94
C TRP A 297 -1.87 -15.99 -17.52
N GLU A 298 -2.22 -17.14 -16.95
CA GLU A 298 -3.55 -17.44 -16.40
C GLU A 298 -3.70 -16.98 -14.96
N ARG A 299 -2.59 -16.78 -14.22
CA ARG A 299 -2.57 -16.53 -12.78
C ARG A 299 -3.52 -15.42 -12.33
N TRP A 300 -3.62 -14.33 -13.09
CA TRP A 300 -4.53 -13.25 -12.74
C TRP A 300 -5.99 -13.67 -12.85
N TRP A 301 -6.32 -14.48 -13.84
CA TRP A 301 -7.68 -14.96 -14.07
C TRP A 301 -8.06 -16.02 -13.04
N GLU A 302 -7.14 -16.88 -12.64
CA GLU A 302 -7.28 -17.80 -11.50
C GLU A 302 -7.60 -17.03 -10.21
N ILE A 303 -6.91 -15.94 -9.93
CA ILE A 303 -7.15 -15.09 -8.75
C ILE A 303 -8.53 -14.44 -8.83
N VAL A 304 -8.94 -13.93 -9.99
CA VAL A 304 -10.27 -13.33 -10.17
C VAL A 304 -11.37 -14.36 -9.88
N GLU A 305 -11.24 -15.56 -10.45
CA GLU A 305 -12.20 -16.65 -10.27
C GLU A 305 -12.22 -17.16 -8.81
N GLU A 306 -11.06 -17.45 -8.24
CA GLU A 306 -10.93 -18.06 -6.90
C GLU A 306 -11.45 -17.14 -5.79
N TYR A 307 -11.15 -15.84 -5.88
CA TYR A 307 -11.53 -14.87 -4.84
C TYR A 307 -12.79 -14.07 -5.19
N GLY A 308 -13.40 -14.31 -6.34
CA GLY A 308 -14.61 -13.61 -6.78
C GLY A 308 -14.40 -12.10 -6.91
N VAL A 309 -13.28 -11.68 -7.51
CA VAL A 309 -12.95 -10.26 -7.67
C VAL A 309 -14.03 -9.53 -8.43
N THR A 310 -14.57 -8.47 -7.86
CA THR A 310 -15.69 -7.70 -8.44
C THR A 310 -15.21 -6.42 -9.14
N VAL A 311 -14.08 -5.87 -8.71
CA VAL A 311 -13.45 -4.67 -9.29
C VAL A 311 -11.98 -4.96 -9.56
N LEU A 312 -11.55 -4.82 -10.81
CA LEU A 312 -10.14 -4.96 -11.21
C LEU A 312 -9.60 -3.62 -11.72
N TYR A 313 -8.59 -3.08 -11.02
CA TYR A 313 -7.94 -1.81 -11.34
C TYR A 313 -6.47 -2.03 -11.67
N THR A 314 -6.07 -1.72 -12.91
CA THR A 314 -4.70 -2.00 -13.39
C THR A 314 -4.23 -1.01 -14.45
N ALA A 315 -2.99 -1.15 -14.89
CA ALA A 315 -2.40 -0.27 -15.91
C ALA A 315 -2.61 -0.81 -17.34
N PRO A 316 -2.79 0.07 -18.33
CA PRO A 316 -2.87 -0.31 -19.75
C PRO A 316 -1.69 -1.15 -20.24
N THR A 317 -0.51 -0.98 -19.66
CA THR A 317 0.66 -1.81 -19.96
C THR A 317 0.43 -3.29 -19.65
N ALA A 318 -0.21 -3.62 -18.52
CA ALA A 318 -0.59 -5.00 -18.19
C ALA A 318 -1.64 -5.53 -19.17
N ILE A 319 -2.66 -4.73 -19.48
CA ILE A 319 -3.73 -5.09 -20.44
C ILE A 319 -3.10 -5.42 -21.80
N ARG A 320 -2.23 -4.57 -22.33
CA ARG A 320 -1.53 -4.82 -23.60
C ARG A 320 -0.63 -6.05 -23.57
N ALA A 321 -0.09 -6.40 -22.41
CA ALA A 321 0.69 -7.64 -22.26
C ALA A 321 -0.20 -8.88 -22.37
N PHE A 322 -1.39 -8.87 -21.74
CA PHE A 322 -2.38 -9.94 -21.87
C PHE A 322 -2.95 -10.04 -23.30
N MET A 323 -3.25 -8.92 -23.96
CA MET A 323 -3.69 -8.91 -25.36
C MET A 323 -2.75 -9.69 -26.29
N LYS A 324 -1.44 -9.62 -26.06
CA LYS A 324 -0.44 -10.35 -26.85
C LYS A 324 -0.52 -11.87 -26.66
N GLN A 325 -1.11 -12.34 -25.56
CA GLN A 325 -1.32 -13.76 -25.28
C GLN A 325 -2.60 -14.29 -25.93
N GLY A 326 -3.47 -13.38 -26.40
CA GLY A 326 -4.74 -13.74 -27.05
C GLY A 326 -5.92 -13.78 -26.09
N GLU A 327 -7.06 -14.19 -26.63
CA GLU A 327 -8.36 -14.18 -25.97
C GLU A 327 -8.67 -15.50 -25.23
N ALA A 328 -7.94 -16.56 -25.57
CA ALA A 328 -8.25 -17.91 -25.10
C ALA A 328 -8.04 -18.05 -23.58
N LEU A 329 -6.95 -17.49 -23.04
CA LEU A 329 -6.61 -17.65 -21.64
C LEU A 329 -7.70 -17.08 -20.69
N PRO A 330 -8.12 -15.80 -20.82
CA PRO A 330 -9.19 -15.32 -19.95
C PRO A 330 -10.54 -16.03 -20.17
N ALA A 331 -10.78 -16.57 -21.37
CA ALA A 331 -12.03 -17.28 -21.68
C ALA A 331 -12.14 -18.68 -21.03
N GLU A 332 -11.04 -19.21 -20.50
CA GLU A 332 -11.02 -20.50 -19.77
C GLU A 332 -11.42 -20.35 -18.29
N HIS A 333 -11.57 -19.10 -17.80
CA HIS A 333 -11.87 -18.78 -16.42
C HIS A 333 -13.23 -18.09 -16.24
N ASP A 334 -13.87 -18.28 -15.10
CA ASP A 334 -15.10 -17.56 -14.74
C ASP A 334 -14.78 -16.15 -14.23
N LEU A 335 -14.87 -15.17 -15.11
CA LEU A 335 -14.68 -13.76 -14.79
C LEU A 335 -16.01 -13.01 -14.56
N SER A 336 -17.13 -13.73 -14.43
CA SER A 336 -18.48 -13.13 -14.32
C SER A 336 -18.70 -12.32 -13.03
N SER A 337 -17.83 -12.47 -12.04
CA SER A 337 -17.82 -11.63 -10.82
C SER A 337 -17.42 -10.18 -11.10
N LEU A 338 -16.65 -9.90 -12.16
CA LEU A 338 -16.18 -8.57 -12.50
C LEU A 338 -17.33 -7.66 -12.94
N ARG A 339 -17.71 -6.72 -12.09
CA ARG A 339 -18.74 -5.72 -12.36
C ARG A 339 -18.21 -4.38 -12.84
N LEU A 340 -16.92 -4.06 -12.52
CA LEU A 340 -16.26 -2.81 -12.90
C LEU A 340 -14.78 -3.03 -13.13
N LEU A 341 -14.26 -2.39 -14.17
CA LEU A 341 -12.85 -2.38 -14.53
C LEU A 341 -12.28 -0.97 -14.37
N GLY A 342 -11.00 -0.87 -14.05
CA GLY A 342 -10.31 0.40 -13.93
C GLY A 342 -8.98 0.43 -14.66
N SER A 343 -8.58 1.62 -15.12
CA SER A 343 -7.29 1.88 -15.78
C SER A 343 -6.57 3.05 -15.14
N VAL A 344 -5.24 2.94 -14.96
CA VAL A 344 -4.41 3.93 -14.26
C VAL A 344 -2.98 3.99 -14.80
N GLY A 345 -2.35 5.16 -14.60
CA GLY A 345 -0.92 5.38 -14.76
C GLY A 345 -0.48 5.86 -16.14
N GLU A 346 -1.25 5.58 -17.18
CA GLU A 346 -1.05 6.07 -18.54
C GLU A 346 -2.38 6.09 -19.32
N PRO A 347 -2.52 6.88 -20.39
CA PRO A 347 -3.71 6.82 -21.23
C PRO A 347 -3.89 5.43 -21.85
N ILE A 348 -5.12 4.90 -21.78
CA ILE A 348 -5.47 3.66 -22.45
C ILE A 348 -5.88 3.94 -23.90
N ASN A 349 -5.27 3.22 -24.85
CA ASN A 349 -5.67 3.34 -26.26
C ASN A 349 -6.98 2.58 -26.53
N PRO A 350 -7.79 3.02 -27.52
CA PRO A 350 -9.11 2.44 -27.79
C PRO A 350 -9.12 0.93 -28.01
N GLU A 351 -8.08 0.38 -28.64
CA GLU A 351 -7.97 -1.06 -28.88
C GLU A 351 -7.81 -1.85 -27.57
N ALA A 352 -6.93 -1.39 -26.67
CA ALA A 352 -6.74 -2.01 -25.35
C ALA A 352 -7.99 -1.84 -24.48
N TRP A 353 -8.65 -0.69 -24.55
CA TRP A 353 -9.90 -0.44 -23.84
C TRP A 353 -11.00 -1.41 -24.30
N SER A 354 -11.19 -1.55 -25.62
CA SER A 354 -12.21 -2.46 -26.19
C SER A 354 -11.92 -3.92 -25.85
N TRP A 355 -10.65 -4.34 -25.94
CA TRP A 355 -10.25 -5.69 -25.57
C TRP A 355 -10.51 -5.97 -24.09
N TYR A 356 -10.14 -5.04 -23.21
CA TYR A 356 -10.33 -5.15 -21.78
C TYR A 356 -11.81 -5.27 -21.40
N GLN A 357 -12.68 -4.43 -21.99
CA GLN A 357 -14.11 -4.51 -21.77
C GLN A 357 -14.69 -5.83 -22.30
N GLN A 358 -14.32 -6.24 -23.50
CA GLN A 358 -14.95 -7.38 -24.17
C GLN A 358 -14.53 -8.72 -23.57
N HIS A 359 -13.22 -8.91 -23.33
CA HIS A 359 -12.68 -10.22 -22.95
C HIS A 359 -12.52 -10.38 -21.43
N ILE A 360 -12.37 -9.31 -20.69
CA ILE A 360 -12.24 -9.35 -19.24
C ILE A 360 -13.54 -8.92 -18.57
N GLY A 361 -14.17 -7.86 -19.05
CA GLY A 361 -15.41 -7.32 -18.51
C GLY A 361 -16.70 -7.93 -19.09
N GLY A 362 -16.60 -9.02 -19.85
CA GLY A 362 -17.75 -9.71 -20.44
C GLY A 362 -18.60 -8.84 -21.38
N GLY A 363 -18.03 -7.75 -21.92
CA GLY A 363 -18.71 -6.79 -22.79
C GLY A 363 -19.69 -5.85 -22.07
N THR A 364 -19.91 -6.00 -20.77
CA THR A 364 -20.90 -5.25 -20.00
C THR A 364 -20.33 -4.44 -18.85
N ALA A 365 -19.22 -4.87 -18.24
CA ALA A 365 -18.57 -4.13 -17.17
C ALA A 365 -18.06 -2.77 -17.67
N PRO A 366 -18.43 -1.65 -17.04
CA PRO A 366 -17.87 -0.35 -17.40
C PRO A 366 -16.39 -0.28 -17.07
N ILE A 367 -15.66 0.58 -17.78
CA ILE A 367 -14.26 0.90 -17.49
C ILE A 367 -14.18 2.33 -17.03
N VAL A 368 -13.62 2.56 -15.84
CA VAL A 368 -13.22 3.89 -15.36
C VAL A 368 -11.74 4.10 -15.69
N ASP A 369 -11.47 5.04 -16.59
CA ASP A 369 -10.10 5.45 -16.92
C ASP A 369 -9.75 6.67 -16.07
N THR A 370 -8.78 6.50 -15.17
CA THR A 370 -8.47 7.48 -14.14
C THR A 370 -7.23 8.30 -14.49
N TRP A 371 -7.27 9.59 -14.18
CA TRP A 371 -6.15 10.50 -14.33
C TRP A 371 -5.85 11.23 -13.00
N TRP A 372 -4.65 11.08 -12.51
CA TRP A 372 -4.15 11.69 -11.29
C TRP A 372 -2.63 11.47 -11.18
N GLN A 373 -2.01 11.98 -10.14
CA GLN A 373 -0.55 11.93 -10.00
C GLN A 373 -0.14 11.87 -8.53
N THR A 374 1.13 11.60 -8.27
CA THR A 374 1.68 11.54 -6.90
C THR A 374 1.41 12.83 -6.13
N GLU A 375 1.49 13.98 -6.79
CA GLU A 375 1.29 15.31 -6.20
C GLU A 375 -0.16 15.55 -5.74
N THR A 376 -1.16 14.94 -6.39
CA THR A 376 -2.56 15.02 -5.94
C THR A 376 -2.90 13.98 -4.87
N GLY A 377 -2.22 12.82 -4.90
CA GLY A 377 -2.40 11.73 -3.95
C GLY A 377 -3.61 10.83 -4.21
N HIS A 378 -4.56 11.28 -5.00
CA HIS A 378 -5.79 10.57 -5.36
C HIS A 378 -6.38 11.09 -6.67
N ILE A 379 -7.40 10.40 -7.20
CA ILE A 379 -8.20 10.76 -8.38
C ILE A 379 -8.93 12.09 -8.16
#